data_d4dd1c10c6ff18405ea1085ef439268f
#
_entry.id   d4dd1c10c6ff18405ea1085ef439268f
#
_cell.length_a   1.000
_cell.length_b   1.000
_cell.length_c   1.000
_cell.angle_alpha   90.00
_cell.angle_beta   90.00
_cell.angle_gamma   90.00
#
_symmetry.space_group_name_H-M   'P 1'
#
loop_
_entity.id
_entity.type
_entity.pdbx_description
1 polymer ?
#
loop_
_entity_poly.entity_id
_entity_poly.type
_entity_poly.pdbx_seq_one_letter_code
_entity_poly.pdbx_strand_id
1 'polypeptide(L)'
;PRLTPKKDSPQPAYERLAAEALTLLRDDRENWRAYGHVNFGDWYGEGDWSWGNNEYDTPFGAYLEFLRGGDPEWATWGAEASRHLADIDTINCFHDKRYVGMQSMHMPAHLGGYLPAYFRSKIAGTQGSPSHMWVEGPLLHYLITGDEAVRESITRSANWLLQPQQLDYYDFTGVREAGWHLIHLSMIAGAINDRRALNGASIVVERILEKQDDGGGWTRMLTSGHCHCGYPHCRGNIAFMVTVLLSGMKRYYDLTHEERVAKAIVSGAHWLIREAFNDETGHFIAGSCKTMQRNSSGDAYNTRIVLEGIADAYAISRDPEIARCLKRTLPSVSEPINAEGRRDLGKIISDQMRYVPTILASLDTDAVPPK
;
A
#
# COMPACT_ATOMS: atom_id res chain seq x y z
N PRO A 1 -11.94 -9.69 3.97
CA PRO A 1 -12.43 -9.05 5.20
C PRO A 1 -13.82 -8.44 4.98
N ARG A 2 -14.65 -8.43 6.02
CA ARG A 2 -15.96 -7.77 5.98
C ARG A 2 -15.75 -6.29 6.25
N LEU A 3 -16.07 -5.41 5.30
CA LEU A 3 -15.95 -3.97 5.48
C LEU A 3 -17.00 -3.47 6.50
N THR A 4 -16.60 -2.54 7.36
CA THR A 4 -17.50 -1.84 8.26
C THR A 4 -18.35 -0.83 7.50
N PRO A 5 -19.68 -0.96 7.45
CA PRO A 5 -20.53 0.02 6.78
C PRO A 5 -20.34 1.43 7.39
N LYS A 6 -20.41 2.46 6.54
CA LYS A 6 -20.23 3.85 6.97
C LYS A 6 -21.16 4.25 8.14
N LYS A 7 -22.42 3.79 8.11
CA LYS A 7 -23.42 4.03 9.16
C LYS A 7 -23.07 3.42 10.53
N ASP A 8 -22.24 2.36 10.52
CA ASP A 8 -21.86 1.59 11.72
C ASP A 8 -20.41 1.90 12.13
N SER A 9 -19.79 2.91 11.51
CA SER A 9 -18.39 3.27 11.74
C SER A 9 -18.16 3.76 13.18
N PRO A 10 -17.16 3.19 13.88
CA PRO A 10 -16.78 3.68 15.21
C PRO A 10 -16.00 5.00 15.16
N GLN A 11 -15.72 5.53 13.96
CA GLN A 11 -14.91 6.74 13.73
C GLN A 11 -15.68 7.81 12.92
N PRO A 12 -16.69 8.50 13.49
CA PRO A 12 -17.47 9.50 12.75
C PRO A 12 -16.63 10.66 12.20
N ALA A 13 -15.49 10.96 12.83
CA ALA A 13 -14.57 11.98 12.33
C ALA A 13 -13.91 11.55 11.01
N TYR A 14 -13.53 10.28 10.89
CA TYR A 14 -13.04 9.73 9.62
C TYR A 14 -14.11 9.81 8.52
N GLU A 15 -15.37 9.51 8.83
CA GLU A 15 -16.44 9.55 7.81
C GLU A 15 -16.65 10.97 7.25
N ARG A 16 -16.41 12.00 8.06
CA ARG A 16 -16.41 13.40 7.58
C ARG A 16 -15.21 13.68 6.68
N LEU A 17 -14.03 13.21 7.05
CA LEU A 17 -12.83 13.34 6.22
C LEU A 17 -12.98 12.63 4.87
N ALA A 18 -13.56 11.44 4.83
CA ALA A 18 -13.81 10.72 3.59
C ALA A 18 -14.77 11.50 2.67
N ALA A 19 -15.81 12.13 3.21
CA ALA A 19 -16.70 12.98 2.44
C ALA A 19 -16.00 14.25 1.91
N GLU A 20 -15.13 14.87 2.71
CA GLU A 20 -14.34 16.03 2.31
C GLU A 20 -13.30 15.65 1.24
N ALA A 21 -12.69 14.47 1.33
CA ALA A 21 -11.68 13.99 0.39
C ALA A 21 -12.17 13.98 -1.07
N LEU A 22 -13.43 13.62 -1.33
CA LEU A 22 -14.01 13.70 -2.69
C LEU A 22 -14.00 15.13 -3.24
N THR A 23 -14.35 16.08 -2.40
CA THR A 23 -14.34 17.51 -2.79
C THR A 23 -12.91 17.95 -3.09
N LEU A 24 -11.96 17.59 -2.22
CA LEU A 24 -10.55 17.93 -2.41
C LEU A 24 -9.96 17.31 -3.69
N LEU A 25 -10.30 16.06 -4.01
CA LEU A 25 -9.86 15.40 -5.24
C LEU A 25 -10.44 16.09 -6.50
N ARG A 26 -11.70 16.54 -6.44
CA ARG A 26 -12.32 17.31 -7.54
C ARG A 26 -11.63 18.66 -7.74
N ASP A 27 -11.42 19.38 -6.64
CA ASP A 27 -10.76 20.69 -6.67
C ASP A 27 -9.34 20.57 -7.21
N ASP A 28 -8.61 19.51 -6.82
CA ASP A 28 -7.27 19.23 -7.34
C ASP A 28 -7.29 18.96 -8.84
N ARG A 29 -8.23 18.13 -9.33
CA ARG A 29 -8.43 17.87 -10.76
C ARG A 29 -8.68 19.17 -11.55
N GLU A 30 -9.54 20.06 -11.04
CA GLU A 30 -9.81 21.36 -11.64
C GLU A 30 -8.58 22.26 -11.65
N ASN A 31 -7.88 22.35 -10.53
CA ASN A 31 -6.68 23.18 -10.37
C ASN A 31 -5.58 22.80 -11.37
N TRP A 32 -5.36 21.50 -11.56
CA TRP A 32 -4.35 20.97 -12.49
C TRP A 32 -4.89 20.75 -13.91
N ARG A 33 -6.19 20.96 -14.14
CA ARG A 33 -6.87 20.69 -15.42
C ARG A 33 -6.56 19.29 -15.94
N ALA A 34 -6.67 18.28 -15.06
CA ALA A 34 -6.31 16.90 -15.34
C ALA A 34 -7.36 16.18 -16.21
N TYR A 35 -7.70 16.75 -17.35
CA TYR A 35 -8.69 16.26 -18.33
C TYR A 35 -8.07 15.76 -19.63
N GLY A 36 -6.75 15.86 -19.77
CA GLY A 36 -6.04 15.34 -20.94
C GLY A 36 -6.03 13.82 -20.97
N HIS A 37 -5.92 13.26 -22.18
CA HIS A 37 -5.93 11.80 -22.39
C HIS A 37 -4.97 11.03 -21.46
N VAL A 38 -3.78 11.57 -21.22
CA VAL A 38 -2.76 10.93 -20.36
C VAL A 38 -2.83 11.34 -18.88
N ASN A 39 -3.73 12.25 -18.50
CA ASN A 39 -3.78 12.81 -17.14
C ASN A 39 -5.09 12.48 -16.42
N PHE A 40 -6.16 12.17 -17.17
CA PHE A 40 -7.47 11.92 -16.61
C PHE A 40 -7.46 10.62 -15.78
N GLY A 41 -7.93 10.68 -14.56
CA GLY A 41 -7.97 9.55 -13.64
C GLY A 41 -6.72 9.45 -12.73
N ASP A 42 -5.78 10.40 -12.84
CA ASP A 42 -4.65 10.51 -11.92
C ASP A 42 -4.65 11.86 -11.19
N TRP A 43 -3.79 12.02 -10.21
CA TRP A 43 -3.57 13.25 -9.45
C TRP A 43 -2.13 13.76 -9.64
N TYR A 44 -1.91 15.04 -9.42
CA TYR A 44 -0.61 15.69 -9.58
C TYR A 44 -0.02 16.14 -8.26
N GLY A 45 1.30 16.21 -8.17
CA GLY A 45 2.05 16.79 -7.08
C GLY A 45 2.94 15.81 -6.32
N GLU A 46 3.09 14.59 -6.79
CA GLU A 46 4.06 13.67 -6.18
C GLU A 46 5.48 14.24 -6.30
N GLY A 47 6.16 14.37 -5.15
CA GLY A 47 7.50 14.94 -5.11
C GLY A 47 7.58 16.35 -5.70
N ASP A 48 6.51 17.14 -5.59
CA ASP A 48 6.35 18.54 -6.04
C ASP A 48 6.06 18.76 -7.53
N TRP A 49 6.35 17.82 -8.45
CA TRP A 49 6.30 18.07 -9.88
C TRP A 49 6.02 16.85 -10.76
N SER A 50 5.63 15.73 -10.17
CA SER A 50 5.31 14.50 -10.88
C SER A 50 3.82 14.17 -10.80
N TRP A 51 3.33 13.41 -11.77
CA TRP A 51 2.05 12.71 -11.66
C TRP A 51 2.19 11.57 -10.66
N GLY A 52 1.13 11.29 -9.91
CA GLY A 52 1.13 10.30 -8.84
C GLY A 52 1.13 8.86 -9.32
N ASN A 53 0.68 8.62 -10.55
CA ASN A 53 0.39 7.29 -11.08
C ASN A 53 -0.43 6.49 -10.06
N ASN A 54 -1.44 7.17 -9.47
CA ASN A 54 -2.34 6.64 -8.46
C ASN A 54 -1.62 5.97 -7.26
N GLU A 55 -0.47 6.50 -6.82
CA GLU A 55 0.32 5.92 -5.73
C GLU A 55 -0.55 5.63 -4.50
N TYR A 56 -0.31 4.50 -3.86
CA TYR A 56 -1.14 3.85 -2.84
C TYR A 56 -2.50 3.34 -3.34
N ASP A 57 -2.61 3.10 -4.66
CA ASP A 57 -3.81 2.49 -5.25
C ASP A 57 -5.08 3.30 -4.99
N THR A 58 -5.09 4.56 -5.46
CA THR A 58 -6.23 5.47 -5.35
C THR A 58 -7.56 4.79 -5.68
N PRO A 59 -7.69 4.00 -6.78
CA PRO A 59 -8.94 3.35 -7.10
C PRO A 59 -9.35 2.29 -6.06
N PHE A 60 -8.41 1.64 -5.39
CA PHE A 60 -8.73 0.71 -4.31
C PHE A 60 -9.42 1.44 -3.16
N GLY A 61 -8.84 2.53 -2.68
CA GLY A 61 -9.44 3.36 -1.64
C GLY A 61 -10.83 3.88 -2.03
N ALA A 62 -10.98 4.35 -3.25
CA ALA A 62 -12.26 4.82 -3.77
C ALA A 62 -13.33 3.72 -3.78
N TYR A 63 -13.00 2.51 -4.23
CA TYR A 63 -13.93 1.39 -4.18
C TYR A 63 -14.23 0.92 -2.76
N LEU A 64 -13.29 0.96 -1.83
CA LEU A 64 -13.59 0.67 -0.43
C LEU A 64 -14.62 1.65 0.13
N GLU A 65 -14.50 2.94 -0.14
CA GLU A 65 -15.47 3.94 0.30
C GLU A 65 -16.84 3.76 -0.39
N PHE A 66 -16.87 3.43 -1.67
CA PHE A 66 -18.12 3.06 -2.35
C PHE A 66 -18.79 1.85 -1.70
N LEU A 67 -18.06 0.77 -1.46
CA LEU A 67 -18.59 -0.46 -0.87
C LEU A 67 -19.07 -0.28 0.58
N ARG A 68 -18.49 0.67 1.32
CA ARG A 68 -18.92 1.01 2.68
C ARG A 68 -20.12 1.92 2.74
N GLY A 69 -20.23 2.88 1.82
CA GLY A 69 -21.23 3.96 1.89
C GLY A 69 -22.25 3.98 0.75
N GLY A 70 -21.97 3.33 -0.36
CA GLY A 70 -22.85 3.30 -1.54
C GLY A 70 -22.85 4.60 -2.34
N ASP A 71 -21.96 5.55 -2.07
CA ASP A 71 -21.88 6.81 -2.81
C ASP A 71 -21.33 6.56 -4.23
N PRO A 72 -22.12 6.79 -5.30
CA PRO A 72 -21.73 6.51 -6.68
C PRO A 72 -20.56 7.36 -7.16
N GLU A 73 -20.29 8.49 -6.54
CA GLU A 73 -19.18 9.36 -6.92
C GLU A 73 -17.83 8.67 -6.62
N TRP A 74 -17.73 7.95 -5.51
CA TRP A 74 -16.56 7.13 -5.23
C TRP A 74 -16.37 6.01 -6.26
N ALA A 75 -17.45 5.37 -6.72
CA ALA A 75 -17.37 4.38 -7.78
C ALA A 75 -16.90 4.98 -9.12
N THR A 76 -17.37 6.18 -9.44
CA THR A 76 -16.94 6.92 -10.63
C THR A 76 -15.44 7.21 -10.56
N TRP A 77 -14.97 7.76 -9.44
CA TRP A 77 -13.54 8.01 -9.23
C TRP A 77 -12.69 6.73 -9.34
N GLY A 78 -13.15 5.66 -8.71
CA GLY A 78 -12.50 4.36 -8.79
C GLY A 78 -12.42 3.80 -10.22
N ALA A 79 -13.48 3.99 -11.01
CA ALA A 79 -13.51 3.56 -12.41
C ALA A 79 -12.53 4.36 -13.29
N GLU A 80 -12.51 5.68 -13.16
CA GLU A 80 -11.63 6.58 -13.90
C GLU A 80 -10.15 6.27 -13.58
N ALA A 81 -9.80 6.15 -12.31
CA ALA A 81 -8.45 5.83 -11.88
C ALA A 81 -8.01 4.40 -12.27
N SER A 82 -8.93 3.42 -12.22
CA SER A 82 -8.64 2.05 -12.68
C SER A 82 -8.37 1.99 -14.18
N ARG A 83 -9.14 2.75 -14.97
CA ARG A 83 -8.91 2.87 -16.43
C ARG A 83 -7.60 3.58 -16.72
N HIS A 84 -7.25 4.64 -15.97
CA HIS A 84 -5.97 5.31 -16.08
C HIS A 84 -4.81 4.33 -15.86
N LEU A 85 -4.81 3.57 -14.76
CA LEU A 85 -3.79 2.56 -14.48
C LEU A 85 -3.70 1.52 -15.59
N ALA A 86 -4.84 1.03 -16.10
CA ALA A 86 -4.87 0.00 -17.12
C ALA A 86 -4.42 0.49 -18.50
N ASP A 87 -4.84 1.68 -18.91
CA ASP A 87 -4.66 2.19 -20.28
C ASP A 87 -3.39 3.03 -20.43
N ILE A 88 -2.99 3.76 -19.38
CA ILE A 88 -1.91 4.74 -19.42
C ILE A 88 -0.67 4.24 -18.66
N ASP A 89 -0.80 3.91 -17.37
CA ASP A 89 0.35 3.58 -16.54
C ASP A 89 0.92 2.19 -16.80
N THR A 90 0.09 1.24 -17.23
CA THR A 90 0.55 -0.11 -17.56
C THR A 90 1.12 -0.14 -18.97
N ILE A 91 2.33 -0.67 -19.12
CA ILE A 91 2.95 -0.92 -20.43
C ILE A 91 2.25 -2.10 -21.11
N ASN A 92 1.25 -1.81 -21.91
CA ASN A 92 0.44 -2.83 -22.59
C ASN A 92 1.11 -3.42 -23.82
N CYS A 93 2.00 -2.66 -24.47
CA CYS A 93 2.75 -3.09 -25.65
C CYS A 93 4.13 -2.43 -25.67
N PHE A 94 5.18 -3.22 -25.85
CA PHE A 94 6.53 -2.73 -26.01
C PHE A 94 7.35 -3.74 -26.84
N HIS A 95 8.38 -3.26 -27.55
CA HIS A 95 9.24 -4.14 -28.36
C HIS A 95 10.02 -5.15 -27.50
N ASP A 96 10.48 -4.72 -26.33
CA ASP A 96 11.07 -5.61 -25.34
C ASP A 96 9.99 -6.14 -24.37
N LYS A 97 9.64 -7.41 -24.55
CA LYS A 97 8.56 -8.05 -23.80
C LYS A 97 8.78 -8.13 -22.29
N ARG A 98 10.02 -7.93 -21.83
CA ARG A 98 10.34 -7.90 -20.39
C ARG A 98 9.67 -6.74 -19.65
N TYR A 99 9.28 -5.68 -20.35
CA TYR A 99 8.61 -4.52 -19.77
C TYR A 99 7.09 -4.56 -19.87
N VAL A 100 6.51 -5.47 -20.67
CA VAL A 100 5.05 -5.57 -20.80
C VAL A 100 4.42 -6.02 -19.50
N GLY A 101 3.45 -5.24 -19.00
CA GLY A 101 2.78 -5.43 -17.72
C GLY A 101 3.39 -4.64 -16.55
N MET A 102 4.59 -4.08 -16.73
CA MET A 102 5.16 -3.13 -15.79
C MET A 102 4.30 -1.87 -15.72
N GLN A 103 4.16 -1.29 -14.54
CA GLN A 103 3.59 0.05 -14.39
C GLN A 103 4.69 1.10 -14.24
N SER A 104 4.41 2.29 -14.74
CA SER A 104 5.31 3.43 -14.57
C SER A 104 5.28 3.90 -13.13
N MET A 105 6.46 4.21 -12.59
CA MET A 105 6.55 4.93 -11.31
C MET A 105 6.05 6.37 -11.53
N HIS A 106 5.68 7.06 -10.43
CA HIS A 106 5.35 8.48 -10.48
C HIS A 106 6.42 9.28 -11.22
N MET A 107 6.01 10.01 -12.24
CA MET A 107 6.89 10.68 -13.20
C MET A 107 6.19 11.86 -13.86
N PRO A 108 6.97 12.83 -14.40
CA PRO A 108 6.36 13.96 -15.10
C PRO A 108 5.48 13.59 -16.30
N ALA A 109 5.68 12.42 -16.89
CA ALA A 109 5.11 12.04 -18.19
C ALA A 109 4.31 10.74 -18.20
N HIS A 110 3.95 10.17 -17.08
CA HIS A 110 3.24 8.88 -16.91
C HIS A 110 3.94 7.66 -17.54
N LEU A 111 4.44 7.77 -18.74
CA LEU A 111 4.84 6.68 -19.60
C LEU A 111 6.36 6.48 -19.60
N GLY A 112 6.91 5.78 -18.60
CA GLY A 112 8.33 5.53 -18.46
C GLY A 112 9.00 4.88 -19.69
N GLY A 113 8.27 4.00 -20.39
CA GLY A 113 8.77 3.33 -21.59
C GLY A 113 8.92 4.23 -22.82
N TYR A 114 8.27 5.37 -22.85
CA TYR A 114 8.25 6.31 -23.97
C TYR A 114 9.11 7.54 -23.76
N LEU A 115 9.77 7.64 -22.62
CA LEU A 115 10.64 8.78 -22.32
C LEU A 115 11.90 8.81 -23.20
N PRO A 116 12.39 10.01 -23.56
CA PRO A 116 13.66 10.17 -24.26
C PRO A 116 14.82 9.47 -23.54
N ALA A 117 15.85 9.09 -24.29
CA ALA A 117 17.00 8.31 -23.76
C ALA A 117 17.65 8.90 -22.49
N TYR A 118 17.62 10.23 -22.35
CA TYR A 118 18.12 10.92 -21.14
C TYR A 118 17.34 10.51 -19.87
N PHE A 119 16.02 10.44 -19.93
CA PHE A 119 15.21 9.98 -18.80
C PHE A 119 15.30 8.47 -18.65
N ARG A 120 15.41 7.71 -19.74
CA ARG A 120 15.62 6.27 -19.70
C ARG A 120 16.90 5.87 -18.97
N SER A 121 17.97 6.65 -19.03
CA SER A 121 19.21 6.35 -18.30
C SER A 121 19.08 6.55 -16.78
N LYS A 122 18.21 7.45 -16.34
CA LYS A 122 17.88 7.62 -14.91
C LYS A 122 16.81 6.64 -14.42
N ILE A 123 15.96 6.17 -15.33
CA ILE A 123 14.84 5.26 -15.07
C ILE A 123 15.21 3.82 -15.40
N ALA A 124 16.13 3.57 -16.29
CA ALA A 124 16.63 2.22 -16.60
C ALA A 124 17.39 1.57 -15.44
N GLY A 125 17.79 2.35 -14.43
CA GLY A 125 18.12 1.83 -13.11
C GLY A 125 16.91 1.46 -12.26
N THR A 126 15.71 1.88 -12.64
CA THR A 126 14.42 1.51 -12.05
C THR A 126 13.70 0.61 -13.03
N GLN A 127 14.07 -0.64 -13.05
CA GLN A 127 13.35 -1.71 -13.74
C GLN A 127 12.04 -1.92 -13.03
N GLY A 128 11.01 -1.13 -13.20
CA GLY A 128 9.74 -1.28 -12.51
C GLY A 128 9.84 -1.93 -11.12
N SER A 129 9.08 -1.48 -10.20
CA SER A 129 9.14 -2.02 -8.84
C SER A 129 7.76 -2.47 -8.44
N PRO A 130 7.60 -3.66 -7.83
CA PRO A 130 6.33 -4.06 -7.24
C PRO A 130 5.76 -3.00 -6.29
N SER A 131 6.60 -2.20 -5.63
CA SER A 131 6.16 -1.14 -4.72
C SER A 131 5.59 0.11 -5.41
N HIS A 132 5.57 0.15 -6.72
CA HIS A 132 5.00 1.23 -7.54
C HIS A 132 4.08 0.66 -8.63
N MET A 133 3.40 -0.41 -8.30
CA MET A 133 2.32 -1.01 -9.09
C MET A 133 1.05 -1.04 -8.25
N TRP A 134 -0.08 -0.87 -8.91
CA TRP A 134 -1.36 -0.82 -8.23
C TRP A 134 -2.34 -1.73 -8.94
N VAL A 135 -2.81 -2.77 -8.23
CA VAL A 135 -3.61 -3.86 -8.84
C VAL A 135 -4.91 -4.09 -8.11
N GLU A 136 -4.99 -3.74 -6.80
CA GLU A 136 -6.17 -4.05 -5.99
C GLU A 136 -7.39 -3.26 -6.46
N GLY A 137 -7.23 -1.96 -6.78
CA GLY A 137 -8.30 -1.12 -7.31
C GLY A 137 -8.80 -1.57 -8.68
N PRO A 138 -7.92 -1.76 -9.68
CA PRO A 138 -8.29 -2.36 -10.96
C PRO A 138 -8.98 -3.73 -10.83
N LEU A 139 -8.57 -4.60 -9.89
CA LEU A 139 -9.26 -5.86 -9.62
C LEU A 139 -10.67 -5.65 -9.09
N LEU A 140 -10.87 -4.71 -8.13
CA LEU A 140 -12.21 -4.37 -7.67
C LEU A 140 -13.07 -3.78 -8.79
N HIS A 141 -12.50 -2.93 -9.64
CA HIS A 141 -13.20 -2.41 -10.82
C HIS A 141 -13.70 -3.56 -11.70
N TYR A 142 -12.82 -4.48 -12.06
CA TYR A 142 -13.22 -5.65 -12.85
C TYR A 142 -14.31 -6.48 -12.17
N LEU A 143 -14.18 -6.76 -10.88
CA LEU A 143 -15.16 -7.56 -10.15
C LEU A 143 -16.56 -6.89 -10.04
N ILE A 144 -16.59 -5.56 -10.03
CA ILE A 144 -17.83 -4.78 -9.94
C ILE A 144 -18.48 -4.59 -11.32
N THR A 145 -17.68 -4.36 -12.35
CA THR A 145 -18.16 -3.92 -13.67
C THR A 145 -18.09 -4.98 -14.77
N GLY A 146 -17.19 -5.98 -14.62
CA GLY A 146 -16.87 -6.93 -15.68
C GLY A 146 -15.98 -6.34 -16.79
N ASP A 147 -15.24 -5.25 -16.55
CA ASP A 147 -14.39 -4.60 -17.56
C ASP A 147 -13.20 -5.50 -17.95
N GLU A 148 -13.36 -6.22 -19.06
CA GLU A 148 -12.38 -7.15 -19.60
C GLU A 148 -11.07 -6.48 -20.03
N ALA A 149 -11.08 -5.22 -20.46
CA ALA A 149 -9.86 -4.52 -20.85
C ALA A 149 -8.97 -4.27 -19.62
N VAL A 150 -9.57 -3.92 -18.48
CA VAL A 150 -8.85 -3.80 -17.21
C VAL A 150 -8.34 -5.17 -16.75
N ARG A 151 -9.13 -6.25 -16.87
CA ARG A 151 -8.68 -7.61 -16.54
C ARG A 151 -7.49 -8.04 -17.40
N GLU A 152 -7.48 -7.71 -18.68
CA GLU A 152 -6.33 -8.01 -19.56
C GLU A 152 -5.07 -7.26 -19.12
N SER A 153 -5.18 -5.99 -18.74
CA SER A 153 -4.06 -5.21 -18.21
C SER A 153 -3.51 -5.84 -16.93
N ILE A 154 -4.37 -6.23 -15.99
CA ILE A 154 -3.99 -6.94 -14.76
C ILE A 154 -3.26 -8.25 -15.09
N THR A 155 -3.73 -8.99 -16.11
CA THR A 155 -3.09 -10.24 -16.55
C THR A 155 -1.66 -9.99 -17.07
N ARG A 156 -1.44 -8.87 -17.77
CA ARG A 156 -0.10 -8.45 -18.19
C ARG A 156 0.78 -8.12 -16.98
N SER A 157 0.24 -7.39 -16.02
CA SER A 157 0.93 -7.07 -14.75
C SER A 157 1.27 -8.35 -13.96
N ALA A 158 0.36 -9.32 -13.89
CA ALA A 158 0.64 -10.62 -13.29
C ALA A 158 1.81 -11.33 -13.97
N ASN A 159 1.83 -11.35 -15.30
CA ASN A 159 2.92 -11.98 -16.06
C ASN A 159 4.26 -11.27 -15.82
N TRP A 160 4.26 -9.94 -15.64
CA TRP A 160 5.49 -9.20 -15.30
C TRP A 160 5.97 -9.54 -13.89
N LEU A 161 5.07 -9.53 -12.90
CA LEU A 161 5.37 -9.88 -11.51
C LEU A 161 5.90 -11.31 -11.36
N LEU A 162 5.49 -12.23 -12.23
CA LEU A 162 5.90 -13.64 -12.22
C LEU A 162 7.22 -13.92 -12.98
N GLN A 163 7.85 -12.89 -13.53
CA GLN A 163 9.16 -13.11 -14.17
C GLN A 163 10.21 -13.53 -13.13
N PRO A 164 11.13 -14.45 -13.47
CA PRO A 164 12.11 -14.97 -12.49
C PRO A 164 12.89 -13.88 -11.77
N GLN A 165 13.29 -12.82 -12.46
CA GLN A 165 14.02 -11.69 -11.85
C GLN A 165 13.20 -10.88 -10.86
N GLN A 166 11.86 -10.93 -10.93
CA GLN A 166 10.99 -10.27 -9.95
C GLN A 166 10.77 -11.14 -8.70
N LEU A 167 10.82 -12.45 -8.87
CA LEU A 167 10.65 -13.41 -7.76
C LEU A 167 11.95 -13.67 -7.00
N ASP A 168 13.10 -13.20 -7.52
CA ASP A 168 14.41 -13.41 -6.92
C ASP A 168 14.73 -12.33 -5.88
N TYR A 169 14.29 -12.56 -4.65
CA TYR A 169 14.64 -11.72 -3.50
C TYR A 169 15.96 -12.19 -2.87
N TYR A 170 17.01 -12.26 -3.66
CA TYR A 170 18.35 -12.65 -3.20
C TYR A 170 18.87 -11.71 -2.10
N ASP A 171 18.73 -10.41 -2.30
CA ASP A 171 19.06 -9.38 -1.32
C ASP A 171 17.76 -8.75 -0.76
N PHE A 172 17.32 -9.22 0.40
CA PHE A 172 16.09 -8.77 1.06
C PHE A 172 16.27 -7.42 1.77
N THR A 173 16.93 -6.45 1.11
CA THR A 173 17.10 -5.09 1.64
C THR A 173 15.81 -4.27 1.54
N GLY A 174 14.95 -4.56 0.59
CA GLY A 174 13.69 -3.88 0.32
C GLY A 174 12.46 -4.66 0.76
N VAL A 175 12.17 -4.75 2.05
CA VAL A 175 10.95 -5.44 2.56
C VAL A 175 9.66 -4.85 1.99
N ARG A 176 9.63 -3.56 1.68
CA ARG A 176 8.50 -2.89 1.01
C ARG A 176 8.21 -3.51 -0.35
N GLU A 177 9.25 -3.81 -1.12
CA GLU A 177 9.13 -4.44 -2.44
C GLU A 177 8.46 -5.81 -2.34
N ALA A 178 8.95 -6.66 -1.43
CA ALA A 178 8.38 -7.97 -1.20
C ALA A 178 6.94 -7.91 -0.68
N GLY A 179 6.64 -6.93 0.17
CA GLY A 179 5.29 -6.71 0.69
C GLY A 179 4.29 -6.37 -0.41
N TRP A 180 4.59 -5.37 -1.24
CA TRP A 180 3.74 -5.02 -2.38
C TRP A 180 3.62 -6.15 -3.40
N HIS A 181 4.73 -6.83 -3.70
CA HIS A 181 4.70 -7.98 -4.58
C HIS A 181 3.71 -9.05 -4.10
N LEU A 182 3.77 -9.33 -2.79
CA LEU A 182 2.90 -10.31 -2.16
C LEU A 182 1.43 -9.85 -2.13
N ILE A 183 1.16 -8.55 -1.88
CA ILE A 183 -0.16 -7.96 -2.02
C ILE A 183 -0.72 -8.23 -3.42
N HIS A 184 0.02 -7.87 -4.45
CA HIS A 184 -0.45 -7.99 -5.83
C HIS A 184 -0.70 -9.45 -6.24
N LEU A 185 0.27 -10.33 -6.02
CA LEU A 185 0.14 -11.74 -6.39
C LEU A 185 -1.01 -12.42 -5.63
N SER A 186 -1.16 -12.15 -4.34
CA SER A 186 -2.25 -12.71 -3.53
C SER A 186 -3.61 -12.20 -3.97
N MET A 187 -3.74 -10.91 -4.25
CA MET A 187 -5.00 -10.33 -4.73
C MET A 187 -5.38 -10.88 -6.12
N ILE A 188 -4.43 -10.98 -7.04
CA ILE A 188 -4.66 -11.59 -8.36
C ILE A 188 -5.09 -13.06 -8.20
N ALA A 189 -4.37 -13.84 -7.39
CA ALA A 189 -4.69 -15.23 -7.13
C ALA A 189 -6.13 -15.42 -6.60
N GLY A 190 -6.53 -14.59 -5.64
CA GLY A 190 -7.85 -14.67 -5.03
C GLY A 190 -8.98 -14.15 -5.92
N ALA A 191 -8.77 -13.04 -6.64
CA ALA A 191 -9.83 -12.38 -7.41
C ALA A 191 -10.14 -13.08 -8.74
N ILE A 192 -9.13 -13.58 -9.46
CA ILE A 192 -9.30 -14.23 -10.77
C ILE A 192 -8.85 -15.69 -10.80
N ASN A 193 -8.60 -16.29 -9.64
CA ASN A 193 -8.21 -17.68 -9.47
C ASN A 193 -6.94 -18.09 -10.28
N ASP A 194 -5.94 -17.20 -10.34
CA ASP A 194 -4.67 -17.47 -11.02
C ASP A 194 -3.73 -18.26 -10.11
N ARG A 195 -3.63 -19.59 -10.36
CA ARG A 195 -2.73 -20.46 -9.60
C ARG A 195 -1.24 -20.11 -9.76
N ARG A 196 -0.85 -19.50 -10.87
CA ARG A 196 0.55 -19.08 -11.10
C ARG A 196 0.90 -17.93 -10.13
N ALA A 197 -0.06 -17.01 -9.94
CA ALA A 197 0.10 -15.92 -8.97
C ALA A 197 0.22 -16.47 -7.54
N LEU A 198 -0.59 -17.46 -7.15
CA LEU A 198 -0.47 -18.10 -5.85
C LEU A 198 0.89 -18.81 -5.66
N ASN A 199 1.36 -19.52 -6.68
CA ASN A 199 2.69 -20.16 -6.64
C ASN A 199 3.82 -19.12 -6.54
N GLY A 200 3.72 -18.00 -7.29
CA GLY A 200 4.67 -16.88 -7.17
C GLY A 200 4.65 -16.25 -5.77
N ALA A 201 3.48 -16.03 -5.20
CA ALA A 201 3.32 -15.54 -3.83
C ALA A 201 3.98 -16.48 -2.81
N SER A 202 3.84 -17.80 -2.98
CA SER A 202 4.49 -18.80 -2.11
C SER A 202 6.03 -18.69 -2.16
N ILE A 203 6.62 -18.47 -3.35
CA ILE A 203 8.07 -18.27 -3.47
C ILE A 203 8.51 -17.03 -2.69
N VAL A 204 7.76 -15.92 -2.81
CA VAL A 204 8.06 -14.67 -2.08
C VAL A 204 7.94 -14.89 -0.56
N VAL A 205 6.90 -15.60 -0.11
CA VAL A 205 6.68 -15.92 1.32
C VAL A 205 7.83 -16.74 1.91
N GLU A 206 8.32 -17.76 1.19
CA GLU A 206 9.49 -18.53 1.66
C GLU A 206 10.68 -17.60 1.93
N ARG A 207 10.98 -16.68 1.03
CA ARG A 207 12.06 -15.70 1.20
C ARG A 207 11.82 -14.77 2.40
N ILE A 208 10.58 -14.33 2.59
CA ILE A 208 10.20 -13.50 3.74
C ILE A 208 10.46 -14.25 5.05
N LEU A 209 10.00 -15.50 5.15
CA LEU A 209 10.14 -16.30 6.35
C LEU A 209 11.62 -16.65 6.65
N GLU A 210 12.41 -16.97 5.62
CA GLU A 210 13.85 -17.21 5.75
C GLU A 210 14.64 -16.01 6.30
N LYS A 211 14.15 -14.80 6.08
CA LYS A 211 14.83 -13.54 6.43
C LYS A 211 14.31 -12.87 7.69
N GLN A 212 13.25 -13.39 8.29
CA GLN A 212 12.80 -12.90 9.59
C GLN A 212 13.85 -13.25 10.65
N ASP A 213 14.28 -12.26 11.41
CA ASP A 213 15.24 -12.46 12.49
C ASP A 213 14.56 -12.98 13.77
N ASP A 214 15.37 -13.48 14.72
CA ASP A 214 14.88 -14.04 15.99
C ASP A 214 14.06 -13.03 16.82
N GLY A 215 14.27 -11.74 16.59
CA GLY A 215 13.50 -10.65 17.21
C GLY A 215 12.16 -10.40 16.55
N GLY A 216 11.82 -11.12 15.49
CA GLY A 216 10.55 -10.99 14.76
C GLY A 216 10.57 -9.93 13.66
N GLY A 217 11.66 -9.21 13.47
CA GLY A 217 11.80 -8.18 12.43
C GLY A 217 12.49 -8.69 11.16
N TRP A 218 12.72 -7.77 10.24
CA TRP A 218 13.52 -7.95 9.03
C TRP A 218 14.57 -6.84 8.99
N THR A 219 15.60 -7.00 9.83
CA THR A 219 16.59 -5.95 10.03
C THR A 219 17.69 -5.98 8.96
N ARG A 220 18.05 -4.81 8.49
CA ARG A 220 19.12 -4.57 7.54
C ARG A 220 20.02 -3.42 7.99
N MET A 221 21.19 -3.27 7.38
CA MET A 221 21.93 -2.02 7.50
C MET A 221 21.10 -0.88 6.89
N LEU A 222 20.78 0.13 7.67
CA LEU A 222 20.04 1.29 7.18
C LEU A 222 20.93 2.14 6.27
N THR A 223 20.35 2.71 5.22
CA THR A 223 21.04 3.62 4.28
C THR A 223 20.86 5.09 4.69
N SER A 224 21.59 6.00 4.07
CA SER A 224 21.30 7.44 4.16
C SER A 224 19.82 7.73 3.86
N GLY A 225 19.22 8.64 4.62
CA GLY A 225 17.77 8.90 4.57
C GLY A 225 16.93 7.99 5.47
N HIS A 226 17.38 6.76 5.72
CA HIS A 226 16.76 5.83 6.66
C HIS A 226 17.50 5.72 7.99
N CYS A 227 18.68 6.31 8.08
CA CYS A 227 19.49 6.38 9.30
C CYS A 227 19.95 7.82 9.52
N HIS A 228 19.65 8.37 10.69
CA HIS A 228 20.08 9.69 11.12
C HIS A 228 21.30 9.64 12.07
N CYS A 229 21.87 8.45 12.28
CA CYS A 229 23.15 8.29 12.94
C CYS A 229 24.27 8.62 11.93
N GLY A 230 25.41 9.05 12.45
CA GLY A 230 26.63 9.07 11.65
C GLY A 230 27.04 7.66 11.20
N TYR A 231 28.13 7.58 10.44
CA TYR A 231 28.69 6.27 10.08
C TYR A 231 29.42 5.63 11.27
N PRO A 232 29.29 4.32 11.52
CA PRO A 232 28.50 3.34 10.78
C PRO A 232 27.00 3.47 11.05
N HIS A 233 26.18 3.21 10.01
CA HIS A 233 24.74 3.22 10.15
C HIS A 233 24.27 2.08 11.05
N CYS A 234 23.12 2.28 11.73
CA CYS A 234 22.55 1.24 12.57
C CYS A 234 21.81 0.16 11.76
N ARG A 235 21.63 -1.01 12.35
CA ARG A 235 20.73 -2.05 11.81
C ARG A 235 19.30 -1.79 12.28
N GLY A 236 18.36 -2.07 11.41
CA GLY A 236 16.94 -1.87 11.68
C GLY A 236 16.11 -1.86 10.41
N ASN A 237 14.92 -1.27 10.46
CA ASN A 237 14.09 -1.04 9.28
C ASN A 237 13.19 0.19 9.47
N ILE A 238 12.49 0.57 8.39
CA ILE A 238 11.51 1.65 8.36
C ILE A 238 10.13 1.05 8.67
N ALA A 239 9.39 1.66 9.58
CA ALA A 239 8.16 1.10 10.12
C ALA A 239 7.10 0.82 9.03
N PHE A 240 6.83 1.80 8.14
CA PHE A 240 5.85 1.61 7.08
C PHE A 240 6.24 0.51 6.08
N MET A 241 7.55 0.31 5.84
CA MET A 241 8.01 -0.75 4.93
C MET A 241 7.73 -2.14 5.51
N VAL A 242 7.89 -2.28 6.83
CA VAL A 242 7.57 -3.53 7.52
C VAL A 242 6.05 -3.76 7.55
N THR A 243 5.26 -2.72 7.77
CA THR A 243 3.80 -2.90 7.75
C THR A 243 3.28 -3.35 6.38
N VAL A 244 3.80 -2.80 5.29
CA VAL A 244 3.46 -3.26 3.93
C VAL A 244 3.78 -4.74 3.76
N LEU A 245 4.89 -5.19 4.32
CA LEU A 245 5.23 -6.63 4.32
C LEU A 245 4.20 -7.44 5.09
N LEU A 246 3.80 -7.00 6.30
CA LEU A 246 2.78 -7.68 7.12
C LEU A 246 1.44 -7.74 6.37
N SER A 247 1.03 -6.65 5.74
CA SER A 247 -0.21 -6.59 4.95
C SER A 247 -0.17 -7.55 3.75
N GLY A 248 0.97 -7.67 3.08
CA GLY A 248 1.16 -8.64 2.01
C GLY A 248 1.07 -10.10 2.53
N MET A 249 1.72 -10.37 3.64
CA MET A 249 1.65 -11.68 4.30
C MET A 249 0.23 -12.01 4.76
N LYS A 250 -0.54 -11.01 5.22
CA LYS A 250 -1.95 -11.20 5.61
C LYS A 250 -2.82 -11.60 4.42
N ARG A 251 -2.66 -10.95 3.26
CA ARG A 251 -3.41 -11.32 2.05
C ARG A 251 -3.09 -12.75 1.59
N TYR A 252 -1.83 -13.15 1.69
CA TYR A 252 -1.44 -14.54 1.43
C TYR A 252 -2.03 -15.51 2.46
N TYR A 253 -1.96 -15.16 3.74
CA TYR A 253 -2.54 -15.96 4.83
C TYR A 253 -4.05 -16.16 4.65
N ASP A 254 -4.78 -15.15 4.21
CA ASP A 254 -6.22 -15.25 3.98
C ASP A 254 -6.60 -16.27 2.88
N LEU A 255 -5.68 -16.57 1.97
CA LEU A 255 -5.87 -17.59 0.93
C LEU A 255 -5.42 -18.98 1.37
N THR A 256 -4.38 -19.08 2.20
CA THR A 256 -3.68 -20.35 2.46
C THR A 256 -3.88 -20.88 3.87
N HIS A 257 -4.16 -20.00 4.83
CA HIS A 257 -4.22 -20.29 6.26
C HIS A 257 -2.97 -20.95 6.84
N GLU A 258 -1.79 -20.65 6.27
CA GLU A 258 -0.52 -21.18 6.74
C GLU A 258 -0.12 -20.61 8.11
N GLU A 259 -0.14 -21.42 9.15
CA GLU A 259 0.16 -21.05 10.54
C GLU A 259 1.53 -20.39 10.74
N ARG A 260 2.54 -20.79 9.98
CA ARG A 260 3.88 -20.16 10.06
C ARG A 260 3.85 -18.71 9.61
N VAL A 261 2.99 -18.37 8.63
CA VAL A 261 2.80 -17.00 8.15
C VAL A 261 2.08 -16.17 9.21
N ALA A 262 1.03 -16.72 9.83
CA ALA A 262 0.34 -16.07 10.94
C ALA A 262 1.29 -15.72 12.10
N LYS A 263 2.12 -16.67 12.51
CA LYS A 263 3.13 -16.45 13.56
C LYS A 263 4.14 -15.36 13.17
N ALA A 264 4.59 -15.34 11.93
CA ALA A 264 5.52 -14.34 11.45
C ALA A 264 4.91 -12.93 11.41
N ILE A 265 3.62 -12.80 11.03
CA ILE A 265 2.88 -11.53 11.07
C ILE A 265 2.82 -11.00 12.51
N VAL A 266 2.40 -11.83 13.47
CA VAL A 266 2.27 -11.43 14.87
C VAL A 266 3.63 -11.03 15.46
N SER A 267 4.67 -11.81 15.19
CA SER A 267 6.04 -11.51 15.62
C SER A 267 6.56 -10.20 15.02
N GLY A 268 6.25 -9.93 13.75
CA GLY A 268 6.58 -8.67 13.09
C GLY A 268 5.86 -7.46 13.68
N ALA A 269 4.59 -7.62 14.08
CA ALA A 269 3.85 -6.57 14.77
C ALA A 269 4.44 -6.25 16.15
N HIS A 270 4.82 -7.25 16.93
CA HIS A 270 5.53 -7.04 18.20
C HIS A 270 6.88 -6.34 17.97
N TRP A 271 7.61 -6.69 16.91
CA TRP A 271 8.83 -5.98 16.55
C TRP A 271 8.56 -4.49 16.24
N LEU A 272 7.52 -4.17 15.46
CA LEU A 272 7.12 -2.79 15.18
C LEU A 272 6.77 -2.02 16.45
N ILE A 273 6.00 -2.62 17.35
CA ILE A 273 5.62 -1.99 18.62
C ILE A 273 6.87 -1.71 19.45
N ARG A 274 7.75 -2.66 19.60
CA ARG A 274 8.99 -2.50 20.39
C ARG A 274 9.95 -1.49 19.80
N GLU A 275 10.11 -1.45 18.46
CA GLU A 275 11.17 -0.68 17.81
C GLU A 275 10.72 0.68 17.28
N ALA A 276 9.41 0.92 17.11
CA ALA A 276 8.95 2.14 16.47
C ALA A 276 7.74 2.81 17.17
N PHE A 277 7.07 2.16 18.12
CA PHE A 277 5.95 2.77 18.81
C PHE A 277 6.43 3.63 19.97
N ASN A 278 5.93 4.88 20.03
CA ASN A 278 6.11 5.77 21.16
C ASN A 278 4.84 5.77 22.02
N ASP A 279 4.91 5.12 23.17
CA ASP A 279 3.76 4.96 24.08
C ASP A 279 3.34 6.30 24.75
N GLU A 280 4.25 7.27 24.87
CA GLU A 280 3.92 8.58 25.45
C GLU A 280 2.98 9.38 24.54
N THR A 281 3.28 9.41 23.24
CA THR A 281 2.51 10.17 22.25
C THR A 281 1.39 9.37 21.59
N GLY A 282 1.46 8.04 21.62
CA GLY A 282 0.54 7.17 20.90
C GLY A 282 0.79 7.11 19.39
N HIS A 283 2.00 7.49 18.94
CA HIS A 283 2.36 7.53 17.52
C HIS A 283 3.50 6.56 17.19
N PHE A 284 3.56 6.16 15.90
CA PHE A 284 4.71 5.46 15.38
C PHE A 284 5.76 6.44 14.83
N ILE A 285 7.02 6.14 15.13
CA ILE A 285 8.19 6.80 14.58
C ILE A 285 8.47 6.16 13.20
N ALA A 286 9.00 6.95 12.28
CA ALA A 286 9.25 6.51 10.91
C ALA A 286 10.10 5.22 10.79
N GLY A 287 11.02 4.99 11.74
CA GLY A 287 11.85 3.78 11.72
C GLY A 287 12.60 3.51 13.00
N SER A 288 13.25 2.36 13.05
CA SER A 288 13.97 1.84 14.22
C SER A 288 15.39 2.42 14.40
N CYS A 289 15.76 3.46 13.66
CA CYS A 289 17.03 4.16 13.85
C CYS A 289 17.07 4.81 15.24
N LYS A 290 18.11 4.53 16.03
CA LYS A 290 18.25 5.02 17.41
C LYS A 290 18.24 6.56 17.52
N THR A 291 18.73 7.27 16.51
CA THR A 291 18.67 8.73 16.49
C THR A 291 17.26 9.22 16.17
N MET A 292 16.52 8.54 15.28
CA MET A 292 15.10 8.82 15.07
C MET A 292 14.30 8.60 16.34
N GLN A 293 14.50 7.47 17.02
CA GLN A 293 13.82 7.15 18.30
C GLN A 293 14.05 8.20 19.38
N ARG A 294 15.24 8.82 19.44
CA ARG A 294 15.55 9.86 20.42
C ARG A 294 15.00 11.24 20.06
N ASN A 295 14.91 11.54 18.77
CA ASN A 295 14.64 12.90 18.28
C ASN A 295 13.24 13.06 17.67
N SER A 296 12.43 11.99 17.64
CA SER A 296 11.08 12.01 17.08
C SER A 296 10.09 11.44 18.09
N SER A 297 8.97 12.09 18.22
CA SER A 297 7.80 11.61 18.98
C SER A 297 6.86 10.74 18.14
N GLY A 298 7.16 10.55 16.84
CA GLY A 298 6.22 10.02 15.88
C GLY A 298 5.21 11.06 15.40
N ASP A 299 4.38 10.69 14.46
CA ASP A 299 3.33 11.53 13.90
C ASP A 299 2.15 10.69 13.39
N ALA A 300 1.02 11.34 13.12
CA ALA A 300 -0.19 10.67 12.67
C ALA A 300 -0.07 10.06 11.29
N TYR A 301 0.68 10.68 10.38
CA TYR A 301 0.86 10.16 9.02
C TYR A 301 1.57 8.81 9.05
N ASN A 302 2.74 8.72 9.69
CA ASN A 302 3.45 7.46 9.85
C ASN A 302 2.62 6.43 10.62
N THR A 303 1.91 6.87 11.66
CA THR A 303 1.06 5.99 12.48
C THR A 303 -0.04 5.36 11.64
N ARG A 304 -0.75 6.13 10.83
CA ARG A 304 -1.85 5.67 10.00
C ARG A 304 -1.42 4.56 9.03
N ILE A 305 -0.28 4.76 8.34
CA ILE A 305 0.26 3.75 7.43
C ILE A 305 0.62 2.46 8.19
N VAL A 306 1.25 2.58 9.35
CA VAL A 306 1.69 1.41 10.15
C VAL A 306 0.51 0.62 10.72
N LEU A 307 -0.62 1.26 10.95
CA LEU A 307 -1.77 0.64 11.60
C LEU A 307 -2.37 -0.53 10.82
N GLU A 308 -2.28 -0.60 9.50
CA GLU A 308 -2.83 -1.73 8.73
C GLU A 308 -2.18 -3.04 9.18
N GLY A 309 -0.85 -3.13 9.21
CA GLY A 309 -0.15 -4.35 9.62
C GLY A 309 -0.38 -4.71 11.09
N ILE A 310 -0.54 -3.71 11.96
CA ILE A 310 -0.86 -3.93 13.39
C ILE A 310 -2.29 -4.47 13.54
N ALA A 311 -3.26 -3.90 12.80
CA ALA A 311 -4.64 -4.36 12.80
C ALA A 311 -4.78 -5.78 12.22
N ASP A 312 -4.04 -6.10 11.17
CA ASP A 312 -3.97 -7.44 10.59
C ASP A 312 -3.42 -8.47 11.58
N ALA A 313 -2.37 -8.11 12.31
CA ALA A 313 -1.82 -8.98 13.36
C ALA A 313 -2.81 -9.18 14.52
N TYR A 314 -3.54 -8.13 14.92
CA TYR A 314 -4.61 -8.23 15.92
C TYR A 314 -5.74 -9.13 15.45
N ALA A 315 -6.19 -8.99 14.22
CA ALA A 315 -7.25 -9.83 13.65
C ALA A 315 -6.91 -11.34 13.70
N ILE A 316 -5.61 -11.67 13.60
CA ILE A 316 -5.12 -13.05 13.69
C ILE A 316 -5.00 -13.53 15.14
N SER A 317 -4.38 -12.73 16.01
CA SER A 317 -3.88 -13.20 17.30
C SER A 317 -4.77 -12.86 18.50
N ARG A 318 -5.52 -11.77 18.42
CA ARG A 318 -6.21 -11.16 19.57
C ARG A 318 -5.27 -10.84 20.73
N ASP A 319 -4.03 -10.59 20.43
CA ASP A 319 -2.99 -10.30 21.41
C ASP A 319 -3.29 -9.00 22.18
N PRO A 320 -3.21 -9.00 23.53
CA PRO A 320 -3.57 -7.84 24.35
C PRO A 320 -2.58 -6.66 24.23
N GLU A 321 -1.31 -6.91 23.92
CA GLU A 321 -0.33 -5.84 23.69
C GLU A 321 -0.61 -5.12 22.37
N ILE A 322 -0.92 -5.89 21.31
CA ILE A 322 -1.32 -5.34 20.02
C ILE A 322 -2.63 -4.56 20.16
N ALA A 323 -3.62 -5.07 20.91
CA ALA A 323 -4.86 -4.39 21.21
C ALA A 323 -4.63 -3.04 21.93
N ARG A 324 -3.72 -3.02 22.91
CA ARG A 324 -3.33 -1.80 23.62
C ARG A 324 -2.73 -0.76 22.67
N CYS A 325 -1.82 -1.19 21.80
CA CYS A 325 -1.22 -0.32 20.80
C CYS A 325 -2.28 0.28 19.86
N LEU A 326 -3.18 -0.57 19.30
CA LEU A 326 -4.27 -0.11 18.43
C LEU A 326 -5.17 0.91 19.12
N LYS A 327 -5.57 0.67 20.38
CA LYS A 327 -6.40 1.61 21.13
C LYS A 327 -5.74 2.98 21.29
N ARG A 328 -4.42 3.02 21.45
CA ARG A 328 -3.64 4.25 21.60
C ARG A 328 -3.48 5.02 20.28
N THR A 329 -3.32 4.29 19.19
CA THR A 329 -3.01 4.85 17.87
C THR A 329 -4.24 5.17 17.02
N LEU A 330 -5.39 4.56 17.31
CA LEU A 330 -6.63 4.72 16.54
C LEU A 330 -7.08 6.18 16.31
N PRO A 331 -6.89 7.15 17.25
CA PRO A 331 -7.24 8.55 16.98
C PRO A 331 -6.56 9.13 15.74
N SER A 332 -5.36 8.68 15.37
CA SER A 332 -4.62 9.19 14.21
C SER A 332 -5.30 8.93 12.86
N VAL A 333 -6.23 7.97 12.76
CA VAL A 333 -6.99 7.72 11.51
C VAL A 333 -7.96 8.85 11.17
N SER A 334 -8.31 9.69 12.14
CA SER A 334 -9.27 10.78 12.01
C SER A 334 -8.63 12.16 12.03
N GLU A 335 -7.29 12.25 11.98
CA GLU A 335 -6.63 13.54 11.90
C GLU A 335 -6.90 14.22 10.55
N PRO A 336 -7.21 15.54 10.56
CA PRO A 336 -7.57 16.29 9.38
C PRO A 336 -6.49 16.23 8.29
N ILE A 337 -6.92 16.18 7.03
CA ILE A 337 -6.04 16.39 5.89
C ILE A 337 -5.75 17.88 5.83
N ASN A 338 -4.52 18.27 6.16
CA ASN A 338 -4.09 19.64 5.94
C ASN A 338 -3.78 19.82 4.45
N ALA A 339 -4.76 20.32 3.70
CA ALA A 339 -4.67 20.53 2.26
C ALA A 339 -4.00 21.87 1.86
N GLU A 340 -3.86 22.81 2.82
CA GLU A 340 -3.36 24.14 2.52
C GLU A 340 -1.89 24.12 2.08
N GLY A 341 -1.65 24.53 0.83
CA GLY A 341 -0.32 24.58 0.22
C GLY A 341 0.32 23.21 -0.08
N ARG A 342 -0.40 22.10 0.08
CA ARG A 342 0.14 20.77 -0.18
C ARG A 342 0.06 20.38 -1.63
N ARG A 343 1.19 19.89 -2.14
CA ARG A 343 1.32 19.35 -3.50
C ARG A 343 1.07 17.84 -3.56
N ASP A 344 1.21 17.14 -2.43
CA ASP A 344 1.04 15.68 -2.31
C ASP A 344 -0.38 15.28 -1.83
N LEU A 345 -1.38 16.12 -2.09
CA LEU A 345 -2.75 15.94 -1.59
C LEU A 345 -3.37 14.61 -2.04
N GLY A 346 -3.25 14.27 -3.31
CA GLY A 346 -3.79 13.02 -3.85
C GLY A 346 -3.17 11.79 -3.18
N LYS A 347 -1.87 11.82 -2.87
CA LYS A 347 -1.17 10.75 -2.15
C LYS A 347 -1.73 10.55 -0.74
N ILE A 348 -1.93 11.66 0.00
CA ILE A 348 -2.45 11.60 1.37
C ILE A 348 -3.87 11.06 1.39
N ILE A 349 -4.71 11.48 0.44
CA ILE A 349 -6.08 10.99 0.30
C ILE A 349 -6.07 9.50 -0.05
N SER A 350 -5.28 9.08 -1.03
CA SER A 350 -5.15 7.68 -1.45
C SER A 350 -4.71 6.79 -0.30
N ASP A 351 -3.69 7.21 0.44
CA ASP A 351 -3.19 6.56 1.65
C ASP A 351 -4.32 6.39 2.69
N GLN A 352 -5.03 7.47 3.00
CA GLN A 352 -6.08 7.45 4.02
C GLN A 352 -7.26 6.56 3.62
N MET A 353 -7.74 6.68 2.39
CA MET A 353 -8.87 5.89 1.88
C MET A 353 -8.51 4.42 1.68
N ARG A 354 -7.22 4.10 1.47
CA ARG A 354 -6.74 2.72 1.39
C ARG A 354 -6.71 2.05 2.76
N TYR A 355 -6.07 2.69 3.74
CA TYR A 355 -5.73 2.02 5.00
C TYR A 355 -6.85 2.06 6.03
N VAL A 356 -7.56 3.17 6.16
CA VAL A 356 -8.53 3.31 7.26
C VAL A 356 -9.71 2.33 7.15
N PRO A 357 -10.35 2.09 5.99
CA PRO A 357 -11.40 1.09 5.88
C PRO A 357 -10.96 -0.32 6.27
N THR A 358 -9.74 -0.72 5.93
CA THR A 358 -9.20 -2.04 6.28
C THR A 358 -8.88 -2.15 7.76
N ILE A 359 -8.36 -1.09 8.37
CA ILE A 359 -8.13 -1.00 9.82
C ILE A 359 -9.46 -1.15 10.58
N LEU A 360 -10.48 -0.38 10.19
CA LEU A 360 -11.80 -0.45 10.83
C LEU A 360 -12.43 -1.83 10.70
N ALA A 361 -12.29 -2.47 9.54
CA ALA A 361 -12.76 -3.83 9.31
C ALA A 361 -12.09 -4.87 10.23
N SER A 362 -10.80 -4.71 10.49
CA SER A 362 -10.05 -5.60 11.38
C SER A 362 -10.43 -5.45 12.85
N LEU A 363 -10.90 -4.25 13.25
CA LEU A 363 -11.38 -3.98 14.62
C LEU A 363 -12.82 -4.49 14.86
N ASP A 364 -13.67 -4.48 13.85
CA ASP A 364 -15.10 -4.86 13.94
C ASP A 364 -15.31 -6.37 14.18
N THR A 365 -14.27 -7.16 14.04
CA THR A 365 -14.34 -8.62 14.29
C THR A 365 -14.58 -8.98 15.77
N ASP A 366 -14.54 -8.01 16.68
CA ASP A 366 -14.89 -8.20 18.10
C ASP A 366 -16.41 -8.33 18.34
N ALA A 367 -17.24 -7.96 17.35
CA ALA A 367 -18.70 -7.99 17.44
C ALA A 367 -19.34 -9.37 17.13
N VAL A 368 -18.56 -10.36 16.67
CA VAL A 368 -19.05 -11.69 16.35
C VAL A 368 -18.18 -12.75 17.03
N PRO A 369 -18.70 -13.49 18.04
CA PRO A 369 -17.96 -14.63 18.55
C PRO A 369 -17.76 -15.68 17.44
N PRO A 370 -16.64 -16.40 17.40
CA PRO A 370 -16.44 -17.46 16.41
C PRO A 370 -17.53 -18.50 16.56
N LYS A 371 -18.16 -18.86 15.43
CA LYS A 371 -19.10 -20.00 15.36
C LYS A 371 -18.34 -21.30 15.47
#